data_72d52a037a7b1c2c41b2a690dddfde77
#
_entry.id   72d52a037a7b1c2c41b2a690dddfde77
#
_cell.length_a   1.000
_cell.length_b   1.000
_cell.length_c   1.000
_cell.angle_alpha   90.00
_cell.angle_beta   90.00
_cell.angle_gamma   90.00
#
_symmetry.space_group_name_H-M   'P 1'
#
loop_
_entity.id
_entity.type
_entity.pdbx_description
1 polymer ?
#
loop_
_entity_poly.entity_id
_entity_poly.type
_entity_poly.pdbx_seq_one_letter_code
_entity_poly.pdbx_strand_id
1 'polypeptide(L)'
;RLMENCDIEECTELYLGAFHHDGKMGEYFRENLPLYFKKYIESDYCMAYVLTDGDSIIGIITAIIVPSIGMNSISIDTVAISPAYQHKGYGKQMFSEFFEKTRGSFYSLNAQRSGAGYRLYDKVGFSDETDRAYMIYMPGVTDRIKQLESELKAENSEKSGDQ
;
A
#
# COMPACT_ATOMS: atom_id res chain seq x y z
N ARG A 1 17.44 4.61 -1.10
CA ARG A 1 18.13 3.42 -1.58
C ARG A 1 17.18 2.24 -1.84
N LEU A 2 17.65 1.22 -2.53
CA LEU A 2 16.91 -0.04 -2.61
C LEU A 2 16.73 -0.62 -1.20
N MET A 3 15.59 -1.30 -1.01
CA MET A 3 15.32 -2.11 0.18
C MET A 3 16.14 -3.40 0.13
N GLU A 4 16.66 -3.82 1.25
CA GLU A 4 17.44 -5.05 1.42
C GLU A 4 16.73 -5.99 2.39
N ASN A 5 17.13 -7.27 2.43
CA ASN A 5 16.50 -8.25 3.32
C ASN A 5 16.62 -7.87 4.81
N CYS A 6 17.70 -7.18 5.21
CA CYS A 6 17.87 -6.70 6.59
C CYS A 6 16.91 -5.57 6.97
N ASP A 7 16.28 -4.91 6.00
CA ASP A 7 15.32 -3.82 6.24
C ASP A 7 13.90 -4.32 6.53
N ILE A 8 13.61 -5.59 6.26
CA ILE A 8 12.24 -6.13 6.26
C ILE A 8 11.53 -5.94 7.61
N GLU A 9 12.23 -6.17 8.71
CA GLU A 9 11.65 -6.03 10.05
C GLU A 9 11.25 -4.57 10.33
N GLU A 10 12.18 -3.62 10.11
CA GLU A 10 11.91 -2.19 10.30
C GLU A 10 10.81 -1.68 9.35
N CYS A 11 10.84 -2.12 8.09
CA CYS A 11 9.79 -1.81 7.11
C CYS A 11 8.41 -2.36 7.53
N THR A 12 8.37 -3.55 8.14
CA THR A 12 7.12 -4.13 8.65
C THR A 12 6.53 -3.25 9.74
N GLU A 13 7.32 -2.85 10.73
CA GLU A 13 6.84 -1.98 11.82
C GLU A 13 6.47 -0.58 11.32
N LEU A 14 7.23 -0.02 10.36
CA LEU A 14 6.87 1.25 9.73
C LEU A 14 5.50 1.16 9.03
N TYR A 15 5.26 0.09 8.27
CA TYR A 15 3.99 -0.13 7.56
C TYR A 15 2.82 -0.20 8.56
N LEU A 16 2.95 -1.00 9.61
CA LEU A 16 1.92 -1.15 10.64
C LEU A 16 1.57 0.20 11.29
N GLY A 17 2.60 0.97 11.65
CA GLY A 17 2.42 2.30 12.23
C GLY A 17 1.78 3.30 11.27
N ALA A 18 2.20 3.30 9.99
CA ALA A 18 1.71 4.25 8.99
C ALA A 18 0.23 4.03 8.63
N PHE A 19 -0.24 2.78 8.65
CA PHE A 19 -1.61 2.40 8.32
C PHE A 19 -2.48 2.11 9.55
N HIS A 20 -1.96 2.33 10.77
CA HIS A 20 -2.67 2.11 12.02
C HIS A 20 -3.24 0.69 12.16
N HIS A 21 -2.49 -0.31 11.71
CA HIS A 21 -2.86 -1.70 11.86
C HIS A 21 -2.45 -2.24 13.23
N ASP A 22 -3.43 -2.43 14.09
CA ASP A 22 -3.28 -3.00 15.44
C ASP A 22 -4.18 -4.22 15.65
N GLY A 23 -4.12 -4.83 16.83
CA GLY A 23 -4.90 -6.01 17.18
C GLY A 23 -4.72 -7.16 16.19
N LYS A 24 -5.79 -7.91 15.91
CA LYS A 24 -5.75 -9.08 15.00
C LYS A 24 -5.31 -8.73 13.58
N MET A 25 -5.66 -7.54 13.09
CA MET A 25 -5.22 -7.08 11.78
C MET A 25 -3.72 -6.81 11.78
N GLY A 26 -3.19 -6.19 12.83
CA GLY A 26 -1.76 -5.99 13.00
C GLY A 26 -0.98 -7.30 13.07
N GLU A 27 -1.49 -8.31 13.79
CA GLU A 27 -0.90 -9.65 13.84
C GLU A 27 -0.83 -10.27 12.44
N TYR A 28 -1.95 -10.25 11.70
CA TYR A 28 -2.01 -10.77 10.33
C TYR A 28 -0.98 -10.10 9.41
N PHE A 29 -0.88 -8.77 9.45
CA PHE A 29 0.11 -8.05 8.64
C PHE A 29 1.54 -8.32 9.09
N ARG A 30 1.81 -8.41 10.40
CA ARG A 30 3.15 -8.72 10.92
C ARG A 30 3.64 -10.09 10.46
N GLU A 31 2.75 -11.07 10.33
CA GLU A 31 3.08 -12.39 9.81
C GLU A 31 3.32 -12.41 8.30
N ASN A 32 2.63 -11.58 7.53
CA ASN A 32 2.61 -11.68 6.07
C ASN A 32 3.47 -10.62 5.34
N LEU A 33 3.71 -9.46 5.93
CA LEU A 33 4.52 -8.40 5.32
C LEU A 33 5.97 -8.82 5.03
N PRO A 34 6.65 -9.61 5.87
CA PRO A 34 8.00 -10.08 5.54
C PRO A 34 8.05 -10.83 4.21
N LEU A 35 7.09 -11.70 3.94
CA LEU A 35 7.01 -12.42 2.66
C LEU A 35 6.64 -11.47 1.50
N TYR A 36 5.77 -10.49 1.74
CA TYR A 36 5.42 -9.47 0.77
C TYR A 36 6.66 -8.66 0.34
N PHE A 37 7.42 -8.08 1.30
CA PHE A 37 8.62 -7.32 0.98
C PHE A 37 9.70 -8.18 0.32
N LYS A 38 9.88 -9.41 0.79
CA LYS A 38 10.82 -10.35 0.18
C LYS A 38 10.52 -10.60 -1.31
N LYS A 39 9.25 -10.76 -1.69
CA LYS A 39 8.85 -10.90 -3.10
C LYS A 39 9.21 -9.67 -3.92
N TYR A 40 9.10 -8.46 -3.35
CA TYR A 40 9.50 -7.22 -4.03
C TYR A 40 11.02 -7.10 -4.20
N ILE A 41 11.79 -7.58 -3.24
CA ILE A 41 13.26 -7.56 -3.26
C ILE A 41 13.80 -8.57 -4.29
N GLU A 42 13.20 -9.74 -4.37
CA GLU A 42 13.71 -10.88 -5.17
C GLU A 42 13.20 -10.91 -6.61
N SER A 43 12.27 -10.06 -7.00
CA SER A 43 11.66 -10.09 -8.34
C SER A 43 12.25 -9.03 -9.26
N ASP A 44 12.65 -9.42 -10.47
CA ASP A 44 13.11 -8.51 -11.52
C ASP A 44 12.01 -7.56 -12.03
N TYR A 45 10.75 -7.85 -11.77
CA TYR A 45 9.60 -7.03 -12.15
C TYR A 45 9.07 -6.17 -11.01
N CYS A 46 9.71 -6.19 -9.85
CA CYS A 46 9.29 -5.42 -8.70
C CYS A 46 10.40 -4.47 -8.26
N MET A 47 10.00 -3.43 -7.55
CA MET A 47 10.90 -2.45 -6.97
C MET A 47 10.49 -2.16 -5.54
N ALA A 48 11.42 -2.20 -4.63
CA ALA A 48 11.24 -1.74 -3.26
C ALA A 48 12.34 -0.76 -2.90
N TYR A 49 11.95 0.43 -2.44
CA TYR A 49 12.87 1.48 -2.01
C TYR A 49 12.53 1.92 -0.60
N VAL A 50 13.55 2.30 0.14
CA VAL A 50 13.42 2.94 1.44
C VAL A 50 13.98 4.36 1.38
N LEU A 51 13.30 5.27 2.08
CA LEU A 51 13.82 6.58 2.43
C LEU A 51 14.40 6.50 3.84
N THR A 52 15.61 6.99 4.03
CA THR A 52 16.32 6.94 5.32
C THR A 52 16.64 8.33 5.85
N ASP A 53 16.67 8.47 7.17
CA ASP A 53 17.22 9.62 7.90
C ASP A 53 18.25 9.08 8.89
N GLY A 54 19.53 9.29 8.57
CA GLY A 54 20.63 8.56 9.21
C GLY A 54 20.47 7.05 9.00
N ASP A 55 20.49 6.28 10.09
CA ASP A 55 20.36 4.83 10.06
C ASP A 55 18.90 4.34 10.10
N SER A 56 17.93 5.25 10.30
CA SER A 56 16.51 4.89 10.44
C SER A 56 15.79 4.92 9.10
N ILE A 57 14.92 3.94 8.86
CA ILE A 57 14.00 3.92 7.73
C ILE A 57 12.77 4.75 8.08
N ILE A 58 12.51 5.79 7.29
CA ILE A 58 11.42 6.74 7.52
C ILE A 58 10.33 6.68 6.46
N GLY A 59 10.57 5.97 5.36
CA GLY A 59 9.60 5.80 4.29
C GLY A 59 9.84 4.56 3.45
N ILE A 60 8.77 4.05 2.85
CA ILE A 60 8.75 2.88 1.98
C ILE A 60 7.97 3.21 0.71
N ILE A 61 8.49 2.80 -0.44
CA ILE A 61 7.76 2.78 -1.70
C ILE A 61 8.01 1.44 -2.39
N THR A 62 6.94 0.73 -2.73
CA THR A 62 7.01 -0.49 -3.55
C THR A 62 6.25 -0.28 -4.85
N ALA A 63 6.73 -0.89 -5.93
CA ALA A 63 6.13 -0.75 -7.24
C ALA A 63 6.39 -1.99 -8.11
N ILE A 64 5.56 -2.17 -9.11
CA ILE A 64 5.64 -3.25 -10.09
C ILE A 64 5.89 -2.65 -11.46
N ILE A 65 6.86 -3.21 -12.19
CA ILE A 65 7.08 -2.90 -13.60
C ILE A 65 6.01 -3.64 -14.40
N VAL A 66 5.11 -2.88 -15.01
CA VAL A 66 4.06 -3.42 -15.86
C VAL A 66 4.55 -3.42 -17.31
N PRO A 67 4.70 -4.60 -17.96
CA PRO A 67 5.09 -4.67 -19.35
C PRO A 67 4.11 -3.88 -20.23
N SER A 68 4.62 -2.93 -21.00
CA SER A 68 3.83 -2.07 -21.89
C SER A 68 4.54 -1.88 -23.22
N ILE A 69 3.76 -1.75 -24.31
CA ILE A 69 4.33 -1.59 -25.64
C ILE A 69 4.87 -0.16 -25.78
N GLY A 70 6.19 -0.05 -25.98
CA GLY A 70 6.84 1.22 -26.28
C GLY A 70 7.03 2.18 -25.11
N MET A 71 6.74 1.76 -23.87
CA MET A 71 6.95 2.58 -22.67
C MET A 71 7.28 1.77 -21.43
N ASN A 72 7.92 2.39 -20.45
CA ASN A 72 8.09 1.83 -19.12
C ASN A 72 6.91 2.25 -18.24
N SER A 73 6.01 1.31 -17.94
CA SER A 73 4.89 1.52 -17.04
C SER A 73 5.22 1.00 -15.66
N ILE A 74 5.00 1.81 -14.62
CA ILE A 74 5.30 1.49 -13.23
C ILE A 74 4.04 1.68 -12.39
N SER A 75 3.54 0.59 -11.82
CA SER A 75 2.40 0.60 -10.90
C SER A 75 2.90 0.65 -9.47
N ILE A 76 2.66 1.75 -8.77
CA ILE A 76 3.03 1.92 -7.37
C ILE A 76 1.97 1.22 -6.50
N ASP A 77 2.43 0.33 -5.63
CA ASP A 77 1.56 -0.50 -4.80
C ASP A 77 1.48 0.01 -3.36
N THR A 78 2.62 0.23 -2.71
CA THR A 78 2.68 0.76 -1.35
C THR A 78 3.47 2.06 -1.30
N VAL A 79 2.93 3.03 -0.57
CA VAL A 79 3.62 4.26 -0.18
C VAL A 79 3.36 4.48 1.32
N ALA A 80 4.39 4.44 2.13
CA ALA A 80 4.27 4.68 3.57
C ALA A 80 5.37 5.62 4.06
N ILE A 81 5.01 6.53 4.95
CA ILE A 81 5.93 7.39 5.70
C ILE A 81 5.67 7.15 7.19
N SER A 82 6.72 6.93 7.95
CA SER A 82 6.66 6.77 9.40
C SER A 82 5.85 7.92 10.03
N PRO A 83 4.92 7.65 10.95
CA PRO A 83 4.06 8.67 11.56
C PRO A 83 4.80 9.88 12.11
N ALA A 84 5.97 9.66 12.72
CA ALA A 84 6.81 10.73 13.26
C ALA A 84 7.38 11.68 12.18
N TYR A 85 7.40 11.26 10.92
CA TYR A 85 7.96 11.99 9.79
C TYR A 85 6.89 12.46 8.79
N GLN A 86 5.62 12.17 9.01
CA GLN A 86 4.53 12.67 8.18
C GLN A 86 4.39 14.19 8.27
N HIS A 87 3.77 14.79 7.26
CA HIS A 87 3.52 16.23 7.13
C HIS A 87 4.78 17.14 7.11
N LYS A 88 5.98 16.56 6.99
CA LYS A 88 7.26 17.29 6.95
C LYS A 88 7.90 17.34 5.56
N GLY A 89 7.19 16.92 4.50
CA GLY A 89 7.67 16.96 3.12
C GLY A 89 8.37 15.68 2.64
N TYR A 90 8.66 14.74 3.51
CA TYR A 90 9.37 13.49 3.15
C TYR A 90 8.65 12.64 2.09
N GLY A 91 7.31 12.63 2.07
CA GLY A 91 6.58 11.95 1.00
C GLY A 91 6.88 12.53 -0.38
N LYS A 92 6.95 13.87 -0.51
CA LYS A 92 7.32 14.52 -1.76
C LYS A 92 8.77 14.23 -2.14
N GLN A 93 9.69 14.28 -1.19
CA GLN A 93 11.10 13.93 -1.40
C GLN A 93 11.22 12.49 -1.91
N MET A 94 10.56 11.53 -1.26
CA MET A 94 10.58 10.13 -1.64
C MET A 94 10.10 9.90 -3.09
N PHE A 95 9.02 10.57 -3.50
CA PHE A 95 8.55 10.49 -4.90
C PHE A 95 9.54 11.10 -5.88
N SER A 96 10.13 12.25 -5.56
CA SER A 96 11.14 12.90 -6.42
C SER A 96 12.32 11.96 -6.67
N GLU A 97 12.88 11.40 -5.60
CA GLU A 97 14.00 10.45 -5.71
C GLU A 97 13.60 9.15 -6.41
N PHE A 98 12.39 8.66 -6.17
CA PHE A 98 11.87 7.47 -6.83
C PHE A 98 11.74 7.66 -8.35
N PHE A 99 11.18 8.78 -8.79
CA PHE A 99 11.05 9.10 -10.21
C PHE A 99 12.42 9.25 -10.90
N GLU A 100 13.39 9.87 -10.24
CA GLU A 100 14.75 9.98 -10.78
C GLU A 100 15.42 8.62 -10.95
N LYS A 101 15.22 7.70 -10.01
CA LYS A 101 15.86 6.37 -10.00
C LYS A 101 15.19 5.41 -10.99
N THR A 102 13.89 5.49 -11.16
CA THR A 102 13.13 4.52 -11.95
C THR A 102 12.95 4.94 -13.40
N ARG A 103 12.94 6.24 -13.70
CA ARG A 103 12.80 6.81 -15.05
C ARG A 103 11.67 6.18 -15.85
N GLY A 104 10.53 5.92 -15.19
CA GLY A 104 9.33 5.43 -15.85
C GLY A 104 8.74 6.47 -16.80
N SER A 105 8.15 6.03 -17.89
CA SER A 105 7.40 6.90 -18.81
C SER A 105 5.98 7.14 -18.33
N PHE A 106 5.45 6.21 -17.55
CA PHE A 106 4.10 6.25 -17.00
C PHE A 106 4.08 5.66 -15.59
N TYR A 107 3.47 6.37 -14.66
CA TYR A 107 3.27 5.91 -13.28
C TYR A 107 1.78 5.85 -12.96
N SER A 108 1.35 4.79 -12.31
CA SER A 108 -0.02 4.63 -11.81
C SER A 108 -0.02 4.20 -10.35
N LEU A 109 -1.08 4.51 -9.64
CA LEU A 109 -1.36 4.01 -8.30
C LEU A 109 -2.87 3.96 -8.06
N ASN A 110 -3.29 3.19 -7.06
CA ASN A 110 -4.66 3.20 -6.55
C ASN A 110 -4.69 3.92 -5.21
N ALA A 111 -5.60 4.87 -5.06
CA ALA A 111 -5.76 5.59 -3.81
C ALA A 111 -7.24 5.82 -3.48
N GLN A 112 -7.57 5.77 -2.20
CA GLN A 112 -8.88 6.22 -1.74
C GLN A 112 -8.89 7.75 -1.73
N ARG A 113 -9.89 8.38 -2.38
CA ARG A 113 -10.02 9.85 -2.43
C ARG A 113 -10.10 10.51 -1.04
N SER A 114 -10.67 9.82 -0.07
CA SER A 114 -10.71 10.24 1.34
C SER A 114 -9.42 9.94 2.11
N GLY A 115 -8.47 9.21 1.52
CA GLY A 115 -7.25 8.79 2.18
C GLY A 115 -6.24 9.93 2.36
N ALA A 116 -5.42 9.84 3.41
CA ALA A 116 -4.39 10.84 3.71
C ALA A 116 -3.36 11.01 2.58
N GLY A 117 -3.08 9.94 1.83
CA GLY A 117 -2.14 9.94 0.69
C GLY A 117 -2.63 10.71 -0.53
N TYR A 118 -3.96 10.85 -0.73
CA TYR A 118 -4.51 11.44 -1.95
C TYR A 118 -3.97 12.85 -2.24
N ARG A 119 -3.88 13.69 -1.21
CA ARG A 119 -3.33 15.06 -1.34
C ARG A 119 -1.83 15.08 -1.67
N LEU A 120 -1.10 14.05 -1.26
CA LEU A 120 0.31 13.91 -1.63
C LEU A 120 0.43 13.57 -3.11
N TYR A 121 -0.37 12.65 -3.62
CA TYR A 121 -0.33 12.21 -5.01
C TYR A 121 -0.65 13.35 -5.99
N ASP A 122 -1.67 14.15 -5.71
CA ASP A 122 -1.98 15.38 -6.45
C ASP A 122 -0.78 16.35 -6.47
N LYS A 123 -0.16 16.59 -5.30
CA LYS A 123 1.00 17.50 -5.19
C LYS A 123 2.27 17.02 -5.90
N VAL A 124 2.43 15.73 -6.14
CA VAL A 124 3.58 15.16 -6.87
C VAL A 124 3.27 14.93 -8.35
N GLY A 125 2.07 15.29 -8.81
CA GLY A 125 1.70 15.36 -10.22
C GLY A 125 0.85 14.20 -10.76
N PHE A 126 0.27 13.36 -9.88
CA PHE A 126 -0.73 12.40 -10.33
C PHE A 126 -2.06 13.11 -10.60
N SER A 127 -2.71 12.73 -11.69
CA SER A 127 -4.08 13.14 -12.03
C SER A 127 -5.08 12.03 -11.69
N ASP A 128 -6.28 12.43 -11.28
CA ASP A 128 -7.37 11.50 -11.01
C ASP A 128 -8.04 11.11 -12.34
N GLU A 129 -7.97 9.83 -12.70
CA GLU A 129 -8.60 9.27 -13.92
C GLU A 129 -10.04 8.88 -13.60
N THR A 130 -10.94 9.87 -13.65
CA THR A 130 -12.35 9.70 -13.24
C THR A 130 -13.17 8.80 -14.16
N ASP A 131 -12.75 8.63 -15.41
CA ASP A 131 -13.47 7.84 -16.42
C ASP A 131 -13.16 6.34 -16.35
N ARG A 132 -12.25 5.93 -15.47
CA ARG A 132 -11.89 4.52 -15.28
C ARG A 132 -12.55 3.94 -14.04
N ALA A 133 -13.16 2.76 -14.19
CA ALA A 133 -13.67 1.98 -13.10
C ALA A 133 -12.59 1.02 -12.58
N TYR A 134 -12.39 0.97 -11.27
CA TYR A 134 -11.64 -0.10 -10.64
C TYR A 134 -12.59 -1.29 -10.45
N MET A 135 -12.34 -2.38 -11.17
CA MET A 135 -13.16 -3.58 -11.12
C MET A 135 -12.40 -4.71 -10.44
N ILE A 136 -12.99 -5.30 -9.43
CA ILE A 136 -12.43 -6.44 -8.69
C ILE A 136 -13.28 -7.67 -8.93
N TYR A 137 -12.64 -8.78 -9.27
CA TYR A 137 -13.23 -10.10 -9.25
C TYR A 137 -12.51 -10.97 -8.22
N MET A 138 -13.26 -11.41 -7.21
CA MET A 138 -12.76 -12.26 -6.12
C MET A 138 -13.57 -13.57 -6.09
N PRO A 139 -13.14 -14.61 -6.82
CA PRO A 139 -13.86 -15.88 -6.85
C PRO A 139 -13.96 -16.50 -5.44
N GLY A 140 -15.17 -16.89 -5.04
CA GLY A 140 -15.44 -17.52 -3.74
C GLY A 140 -15.54 -16.56 -2.54
N VAL A 141 -15.04 -15.33 -2.64
CA VAL A 141 -15.11 -14.35 -1.53
C VAL A 141 -16.50 -13.73 -1.43
N THR A 142 -17.15 -13.46 -2.57
CA THR A 142 -18.49 -12.85 -2.61
C THR A 142 -19.54 -13.72 -1.89
N ASP A 143 -19.46 -15.03 -2.08
CA ASP A 143 -20.40 -15.96 -1.44
C ASP A 143 -20.15 -16.05 0.07
N ARG A 144 -18.90 -16.01 0.50
CA ARG A 144 -18.53 -15.98 1.91
C ARG A 144 -18.97 -14.69 2.61
N ILE A 145 -18.85 -13.54 1.94
CA ILE A 145 -19.34 -12.25 2.46
C ILE A 145 -20.84 -12.31 2.64
N LYS A 146 -21.61 -12.78 1.64
CA LYS A 146 -23.07 -12.92 1.74
C LYS A 146 -23.49 -13.85 2.87
N GLN A 147 -22.76 -14.93 3.08
CA GLN A 147 -22.99 -15.85 4.18
C GLN A 147 -22.79 -15.16 5.53
N LEU A 148 -21.67 -14.45 5.72
CA LEU A 148 -21.35 -13.70 6.95
C LEU A 148 -22.38 -12.59 7.23
N GLU A 149 -22.84 -11.88 6.21
CA GLU A 149 -23.90 -10.87 6.34
C GLU A 149 -25.23 -11.48 6.79
N SER A 150 -25.58 -12.70 6.30
CA SER A 150 -26.78 -13.40 6.69
C SER A 150 -26.71 -13.91 8.14
N GLU A 151 -25.55 -14.42 8.55
CA GLU A 151 -25.28 -14.86 9.93
C GLU A 151 -25.41 -13.68 10.91
N LEU A 152 -24.84 -12.53 10.56
CA LEU A 152 -24.91 -11.31 11.39
C LEU A 152 -26.34 -10.75 11.52
N LYS A 153 -27.14 -10.83 10.46
CA LYS A 153 -28.54 -10.43 10.49
C LYS A 153 -29.38 -11.35 11.37
N ALA A 154 -29.13 -12.66 11.34
CA ALA A 154 -29.80 -13.62 12.18
C ALA A 154 -29.50 -13.37 13.67
N GLU A 155 -28.24 -13.20 14.05
CA GLU A 155 -27.83 -12.89 15.43
C GLU A 155 -28.45 -11.59 15.97
N ASN A 156 -28.54 -10.55 15.13
CA ASN A 156 -29.15 -9.28 15.52
C ASN A 156 -30.68 -9.38 15.68
N SER A 157 -31.35 -10.28 14.94
CA SER A 157 -32.79 -10.52 15.04
C SER A 157 -33.15 -11.26 16.33
N GLU A 158 -32.33 -12.22 16.76
CA GLU A 158 -32.51 -12.96 18.02
C GLU A 158 -32.31 -12.03 19.23
N LYS A 159 -31.37 -11.11 19.19
CA LYS A 159 -31.13 -10.12 20.28
C LYS A 159 -32.21 -9.05 20.39
N SER A 160 -32.98 -8.79 19.36
CA SER A 160 -34.08 -7.80 19.37
C SER A 160 -35.45 -8.42 19.70
N GLY A 161 -35.55 -9.75 19.78
CA GLY A 161 -36.81 -10.48 20.12
C GLY A 161 -36.99 -10.77 21.62
N ASP A 162 -35.97 -10.50 22.44
CA ASP A 162 -35.95 -10.77 23.89
C ASP A 162 -36.18 -9.51 24.77
N GLN A 163 -36.88 -8.48 24.25
CA GLN A 163 -37.29 -7.30 25.03
C GLN A 163 -38.80 -7.20 25.15
#